data_976755dde7d3e4721d2577c99a220631
#
_entry.id   976755dde7d3e4721d2577c99a220631
#
_cell.length_a   1.000
_cell.length_b   1.000
_cell.length_c   1.000
_cell.angle_alpha   90.00
_cell.angle_beta   90.00
_cell.angle_gamma   90.00
#
_symmetry.space_group_name_H-M   'P 1'
#
loop_
_entity.id
_entity.type
_entity.pdbx_description
1 polymer ?
#
loop_
_entity_poly.entity_id
_entity_poly.type
_entity_poly.pdbx_seq_one_letter_code
_entity_poly.pdbx_strand_id
1 'polypeptide(L)'
;MIYHIAAMLAGFLMDLLLGDPYWLPHPIRLIGNWISFLEKRLLGSKTEEKHTTPEQEQRRGMLLVLAVLSSTVFVTAVLLLGAYRLHPYLGAVIESIMTYQILATKCLKVESMKVYQELKKGDIAASRKAVSMIVGRDTECLDETGVAKAAIETVAENTSDGVIAPMIFTAIGGPILGFFYKAVNTMDSMVGYKNDRYLYFGRTAAKLDDIVNYIPARISALLMVISCFFCGKEFDGKRAWYIFKRDRYNHASPNSAQTEAVCAGALGIRLAGNASYFGKIVEKPYIGDAERAVETEDIKRADRLLYATAILCEAICLSVLWIILLIS
;
A
#
# COMPACT_ATOMS: atom_id res chain seq x y z
N MET A 1 -3.53 -2.95 -27.04
CA MET A 1 -3.12 -1.65 -26.48
C MET A 1 -4.32 -0.73 -26.22
N ILE A 2 -5.16 -0.34 -27.19
CA ILE A 2 -6.29 0.60 -26.96
C ILE A 2 -7.26 0.11 -25.87
N TYR A 3 -7.61 -1.17 -25.84
CA TYR A 3 -8.46 -1.78 -24.82
C TYR A 3 -7.82 -1.70 -23.42
N HIS A 4 -6.50 -1.89 -23.34
CA HIS A 4 -5.77 -1.78 -22.08
C HIS A 4 -5.79 -0.34 -21.52
N ILE A 5 -5.55 0.66 -22.38
CA ILE A 5 -5.64 2.08 -21.99
C ILE A 5 -7.06 2.41 -21.49
N ALA A 6 -8.09 1.99 -22.21
CA ALA A 6 -9.48 2.20 -21.81
C ALA A 6 -9.82 1.49 -20.50
N ALA A 7 -9.35 0.25 -20.32
CA ALA A 7 -9.57 -0.53 -19.12
C ALA A 7 -8.86 0.05 -17.89
N MET A 8 -7.64 0.56 -18.08
CA MET A 8 -6.89 1.22 -17.00
C MET A 8 -7.61 2.47 -16.53
N LEU A 9 -8.01 3.36 -17.44
CA LEU A 9 -8.79 4.55 -17.11
C LEU A 9 -10.12 4.19 -16.44
N ALA A 10 -10.87 3.23 -16.99
CA ALA A 10 -12.15 2.82 -16.43
C ALA A 10 -11.99 2.22 -15.03
N GLY A 11 -10.98 1.37 -14.82
CA GLY A 11 -10.66 0.77 -13.51
C GLY A 11 -10.29 1.82 -12.45
N PHE A 12 -9.47 2.80 -12.82
CA PHE A 12 -9.12 3.92 -11.94
C PHE A 12 -10.35 4.76 -11.58
N LEU A 13 -11.18 5.12 -12.54
CA LEU A 13 -12.44 5.85 -12.28
C LEU A 13 -13.39 5.03 -11.38
N MET A 14 -13.47 3.72 -11.57
CA MET A 14 -14.25 2.84 -10.69
C MET A 14 -13.70 2.84 -9.26
N ASP A 15 -12.38 2.77 -9.06
CA ASP A 15 -11.78 2.89 -7.73
C ASP A 15 -12.14 4.22 -7.06
N LEU A 16 -12.00 5.34 -7.76
CA LEU A 16 -12.37 6.65 -7.22
C LEU A 16 -13.86 6.78 -6.86
N LEU A 17 -14.75 6.11 -7.60
CA LEU A 17 -16.20 6.21 -7.42
C LEU A 17 -16.76 5.18 -6.43
N LEU A 18 -16.31 3.94 -6.49
CA LEU A 18 -16.89 2.82 -5.73
C LEU A 18 -16.11 2.53 -4.43
N GLY A 19 -14.76 2.51 -4.48
CA GLY A 19 -13.92 2.00 -3.40
C GLY A 19 -14.15 0.49 -3.19
N ASP A 20 -13.83 -0.03 -2.00
CA ASP A 20 -13.92 -1.46 -1.69
C ASP A 20 -15.05 -1.75 -0.69
N PRO A 21 -16.32 -1.82 -1.13
CA PRO A 21 -17.42 -2.12 -0.24
C PRO A 21 -17.28 -3.53 0.33
N TYR A 22 -17.51 -3.68 1.64
CA TYR A 22 -17.31 -4.94 2.37
C TYR A 22 -18.12 -6.14 1.85
N TRP A 23 -19.27 -5.89 1.21
CA TRP A 23 -20.14 -6.91 0.66
C TRP A 23 -19.63 -7.49 -0.68
N LEU A 24 -18.74 -6.75 -1.37
CA LEU A 24 -18.20 -7.21 -2.66
C LEU A 24 -17.09 -8.24 -2.43
N PRO A 25 -17.13 -9.41 -3.07
CA PRO A 25 -16.00 -10.33 -3.07
C PRO A 25 -14.74 -9.63 -3.61
N HIS A 26 -13.65 -9.67 -2.82
CA HIS A 26 -12.44 -8.96 -3.18
C HIS A 26 -11.26 -9.94 -3.34
N PRO A 27 -10.55 -9.93 -4.50
CA PRO A 27 -9.46 -10.87 -4.77
C PRO A 27 -8.36 -10.85 -3.71
N ILE A 28 -8.05 -9.68 -3.14
CA ILE A 28 -7.01 -9.57 -2.10
C ILE A 28 -7.40 -10.36 -0.84
N ARG A 29 -8.70 -10.39 -0.48
CA ARG A 29 -9.17 -11.24 0.62
C ARG A 29 -9.01 -12.73 0.31
N LEU A 30 -9.23 -13.14 -0.95
CA LEU A 30 -8.99 -14.52 -1.38
C LEU A 30 -7.50 -14.88 -1.31
N ILE A 31 -6.62 -13.99 -1.78
CA ILE A 31 -5.16 -14.13 -1.65
C ILE A 31 -4.77 -14.22 -0.17
N GLY A 32 -5.29 -13.35 0.70
CA GLY A 32 -5.04 -13.39 2.14
C GLY A 32 -5.48 -14.69 2.79
N ASN A 33 -6.67 -15.20 2.44
CA ASN A 33 -7.15 -16.51 2.92
C ASN A 33 -6.25 -17.65 2.44
N TRP A 34 -5.77 -17.59 1.21
CA TRP A 34 -4.84 -18.56 0.65
C TRP A 34 -3.48 -18.53 1.36
N ILE A 35 -2.95 -17.34 1.64
CA ILE A 35 -1.73 -17.15 2.45
C ILE A 35 -1.93 -17.78 3.84
N SER A 36 -3.04 -17.48 4.52
CA SER A 36 -3.34 -18.02 5.86
C SER A 36 -3.48 -19.55 5.84
N PHE A 37 -4.07 -20.11 4.80
CA PHE A 37 -4.16 -21.57 4.65
C PHE A 37 -2.77 -22.20 4.49
N LEU A 38 -1.93 -21.64 3.61
CA LEU A 38 -0.57 -22.13 3.39
C LEU A 38 0.31 -21.94 4.63
N GLU A 39 0.19 -20.80 5.32
CA GLU A 39 0.90 -20.55 6.58
C GLU A 39 0.61 -21.65 7.60
N LYS A 40 -0.68 -21.98 7.83
CA LYS A 40 -1.06 -23.05 8.76
C LYS A 40 -0.51 -24.40 8.35
N ARG A 41 -0.46 -24.71 7.06
CA ARG A 41 0.04 -25.97 6.53
C ARG A 41 1.57 -26.08 6.60
N LEU A 42 2.29 -24.99 6.35
CA LEU A 42 3.74 -24.98 6.23
C LEU A 42 4.45 -24.66 7.55
N LEU A 43 3.87 -23.78 8.37
CA LEU A 43 4.48 -23.33 9.62
C LEU A 43 3.86 -23.99 10.87
N GLY A 44 2.69 -24.60 10.75
CA GLY A 44 1.94 -25.18 11.86
C GLY A 44 1.10 -24.16 12.64
N SER A 45 0.40 -24.66 13.68
CA SER A 45 -0.42 -23.83 14.55
C SER A 45 0.45 -22.89 15.42
N LYS A 46 -0.12 -21.75 15.83
CA LYS A 46 0.55 -20.80 16.74
C LYS A 46 0.86 -21.41 18.12
N THR A 47 0.20 -22.49 18.48
CA THR A 47 0.30 -23.16 19.79
C THR A 47 1.26 -24.35 19.80
N GLU A 48 1.77 -24.78 18.64
CA GLU A 48 2.69 -25.91 18.56
C GLU A 48 4.14 -25.46 18.81
N GLU A 49 4.88 -26.24 19.58
CA GLU A 49 6.32 -26.02 19.77
C GLU A 49 7.06 -26.16 18.44
N LYS A 50 7.92 -25.20 18.15
CA LYS A 50 8.72 -25.20 16.92
C LYS A 50 9.86 -26.22 17.00
N HIS A 51 9.72 -27.32 16.29
CA HIS A 51 10.81 -28.30 16.08
C HIS A 51 11.57 -28.09 14.75
N THR A 52 11.41 -26.90 14.12
CA THR A 52 12.01 -26.61 12.79
C THR A 52 13.25 -25.74 12.92
N THR A 53 14.27 -26.01 12.07
CA THR A 53 15.45 -25.14 12.00
C THR A 53 15.15 -23.85 11.22
N PRO A 54 15.94 -22.77 11.43
CA PRO A 54 15.81 -21.52 10.67
C PRO A 54 15.81 -21.73 9.16
N GLU A 55 16.64 -22.64 8.65
CA GLU A 55 16.75 -22.95 7.22
C GLU A 55 15.47 -23.63 6.71
N GLN A 56 14.90 -24.54 7.50
CA GLN A 56 13.64 -25.21 7.15
C GLN A 56 12.49 -24.23 7.11
N GLU A 57 12.38 -23.30 8.09
CA GLU A 57 11.37 -22.25 8.10
C GLU A 57 11.52 -21.33 6.87
N GLN A 58 12.74 -20.93 6.53
CA GLN A 58 12.97 -20.10 5.33
C GLN A 58 12.61 -20.82 4.03
N ARG A 59 12.93 -22.12 3.90
CA ARG A 59 12.51 -22.93 2.73
C ARG A 59 10.98 -23.03 2.64
N ARG A 60 10.30 -23.26 3.74
CA ARG A 60 8.81 -23.29 3.80
C ARG A 60 8.21 -21.94 3.44
N GLY A 61 8.79 -20.82 3.92
CA GLY A 61 8.40 -19.49 3.52
C GLY A 61 8.60 -19.22 2.02
N MET A 62 9.70 -19.70 1.45
CA MET A 62 9.91 -19.61 0.00
C MET A 62 8.87 -20.42 -0.78
N LEU A 63 8.49 -21.61 -0.31
CA LEU A 63 7.41 -22.41 -0.92
C LEU A 63 6.06 -21.68 -0.85
N LEU A 64 5.76 -20.99 0.26
CA LEU A 64 4.56 -20.16 0.37
C LEU A 64 4.59 -19.07 -0.71
N VAL A 65 5.68 -18.32 -0.84
CA VAL A 65 5.83 -17.25 -1.83
C VAL A 65 5.62 -17.78 -3.25
N LEU A 66 6.29 -18.88 -3.61
CA LEU A 66 6.15 -19.48 -4.93
C LEU A 66 4.72 -19.97 -5.22
N ALA A 67 4.06 -20.62 -4.23
CA ALA A 67 2.70 -21.10 -4.39
C ALA A 67 1.69 -19.96 -4.55
N VAL A 68 1.80 -18.90 -3.74
CA VAL A 68 0.91 -17.73 -3.83
C VAL A 68 1.09 -17.00 -5.14
N LEU A 69 2.33 -16.73 -5.55
CA LEU A 69 2.59 -15.99 -6.79
C LEU A 69 2.18 -16.79 -8.03
N SER A 70 2.58 -18.07 -8.12
CA SER A 70 2.24 -18.90 -9.28
C SER A 70 0.73 -19.08 -9.42
N SER A 71 0.00 -19.35 -8.33
CA SER A 71 -1.46 -19.48 -8.38
C SER A 71 -2.15 -18.16 -8.72
N THR A 72 -1.72 -17.03 -8.15
CA THR A 72 -2.29 -15.71 -8.43
C THR A 72 -2.09 -15.33 -9.91
N VAL A 73 -0.87 -15.44 -10.42
CA VAL A 73 -0.56 -15.13 -11.81
C VAL A 73 -1.31 -16.08 -12.76
N PHE A 74 -1.36 -17.37 -12.46
CA PHE A 74 -2.08 -18.35 -13.29
C PHE A 74 -3.57 -18.05 -13.36
N VAL A 75 -4.24 -17.87 -12.23
CA VAL A 75 -5.68 -17.57 -12.18
C VAL A 75 -5.99 -16.26 -12.91
N THR A 76 -5.22 -15.21 -12.64
CA THR A 76 -5.40 -13.90 -13.29
C THR A 76 -5.20 -14.00 -14.79
N ALA A 77 -4.15 -14.70 -15.24
CA ALA A 77 -3.87 -14.88 -16.66
C ALA A 77 -4.98 -15.69 -17.36
N VAL A 78 -5.45 -16.78 -16.76
CA VAL A 78 -6.54 -17.60 -17.32
C VAL A 78 -7.82 -16.78 -17.49
N LEU A 79 -8.20 -16.02 -16.46
CA LEU A 79 -9.41 -15.18 -16.50
C LEU A 79 -9.29 -14.08 -17.54
N LEU A 80 -8.20 -13.33 -17.55
CA LEU A 80 -8.00 -12.19 -18.44
C LEU A 80 -7.83 -12.63 -19.89
N LEU A 81 -6.91 -13.56 -20.17
CA LEU A 81 -6.66 -14.05 -21.52
C LEU A 81 -7.85 -14.84 -22.08
N GLY A 82 -8.54 -15.60 -21.22
CA GLY A 82 -9.77 -16.29 -21.57
C GLY A 82 -10.86 -15.31 -22.01
N ALA A 83 -11.06 -14.22 -21.24
CA ALA A 83 -12.02 -13.17 -21.60
C ALA A 83 -11.68 -12.49 -22.94
N TYR A 84 -10.41 -12.15 -23.16
CA TYR A 84 -9.97 -11.55 -24.43
C TYR A 84 -10.09 -12.51 -25.63
N ARG A 85 -9.90 -13.82 -25.42
CA ARG A 85 -10.10 -14.82 -26.47
C ARG A 85 -11.57 -15.01 -26.85
N LEU A 86 -12.49 -14.83 -25.91
CA LEU A 86 -13.92 -14.89 -26.17
C LEU A 86 -14.39 -13.64 -26.93
N HIS A 87 -14.06 -12.47 -26.45
CA HIS A 87 -14.39 -11.21 -27.12
C HIS A 87 -13.54 -10.04 -26.58
N PRO A 88 -13.01 -9.14 -27.46
CA PRO A 88 -12.17 -8.02 -27.01
C PRO A 88 -12.85 -7.09 -26.01
N TYR A 89 -14.13 -6.78 -26.18
CA TYR A 89 -14.87 -5.95 -25.22
C TYR A 89 -15.09 -6.65 -23.88
N LEU A 90 -15.32 -7.97 -23.86
CA LEU A 90 -15.40 -8.74 -22.63
C LEU A 90 -14.05 -8.70 -21.90
N GLY A 91 -12.94 -8.86 -22.63
CA GLY A 91 -11.60 -8.70 -22.09
C GLY A 91 -11.40 -7.34 -21.44
N ALA A 92 -11.78 -6.25 -22.12
CA ALA A 92 -11.66 -4.89 -21.59
C ALA A 92 -12.51 -4.66 -20.33
N VAL A 93 -13.73 -5.19 -20.27
CA VAL A 93 -14.58 -5.10 -19.08
C VAL A 93 -13.98 -5.86 -17.90
N ILE A 94 -13.53 -7.09 -18.11
CA ILE A 94 -12.87 -7.89 -17.06
C ILE A 94 -11.58 -7.19 -16.59
N GLU A 95 -10.78 -6.68 -17.52
CA GLU A 95 -9.57 -5.92 -17.21
C GLU A 95 -9.86 -4.66 -16.38
N SER A 96 -10.93 -3.91 -16.71
CA SER A 96 -11.37 -2.75 -15.96
C SER A 96 -11.75 -3.11 -14.52
N ILE A 97 -12.52 -4.18 -14.34
CA ILE A 97 -12.92 -4.67 -13.01
C ILE A 97 -11.69 -5.13 -12.22
N MET A 98 -10.78 -5.86 -12.84
CA MET A 98 -9.55 -6.32 -12.20
C MET A 98 -8.66 -5.14 -11.80
N THR A 99 -8.49 -4.14 -12.67
CA THR A 99 -7.73 -2.91 -12.38
C THR A 99 -8.35 -2.15 -11.22
N TYR A 100 -9.67 -2.00 -11.19
CA TYR A 100 -10.39 -1.41 -10.08
C TYR A 100 -10.08 -2.11 -8.74
N GLN A 101 -10.09 -3.45 -8.71
CA GLN A 101 -9.84 -4.24 -7.50
C GLN A 101 -8.36 -4.30 -7.08
N ILE A 102 -7.44 -3.81 -7.90
CA ILE A 102 -6.01 -3.69 -7.60
C ILE A 102 -5.72 -2.40 -6.85
N LEU A 103 -6.40 -1.31 -7.18
CA LEU A 103 -6.17 0.02 -6.63
C LEU A 103 -6.95 0.21 -5.31
N ALA A 104 -6.43 1.05 -4.42
CA ALA A 104 -7.02 1.26 -3.10
C ALA A 104 -7.17 2.76 -2.76
N THR A 105 -7.30 3.65 -3.76
CA THR A 105 -7.30 5.10 -3.54
C THR A 105 -8.47 5.55 -2.67
N LYS A 106 -9.69 5.16 -3.04
CA LYS A 106 -10.88 5.51 -2.25
C LYS A 106 -10.95 4.72 -0.95
N CYS A 107 -10.53 3.47 -0.95
CA CYS A 107 -10.51 2.66 0.26
C CYS A 107 -9.65 3.31 1.36
N LEU A 108 -8.43 3.74 1.03
CA LEU A 108 -7.54 4.44 1.97
C LEU A 108 -8.19 5.71 2.53
N LYS A 109 -8.79 6.54 1.67
CA LYS A 109 -9.50 7.73 2.12
C LYS A 109 -10.68 7.38 3.04
N VAL A 110 -11.49 6.38 2.71
CA VAL A 110 -12.64 5.99 3.52
C VAL A 110 -12.18 5.54 4.90
N GLU A 111 -11.15 4.72 4.97
CA GLU A 111 -10.64 4.18 6.25
C GLU A 111 -9.94 5.26 7.09
N SER A 112 -9.11 6.13 6.50
CA SER A 112 -8.49 7.26 7.21
C SER A 112 -9.51 8.27 7.71
N MET A 113 -10.57 8.52 6.93
CA MET A 113 -11.67 9.42 7.31
C MET A 113 -12.54 8.87 8.45
N LYS A 114 -12.60 7.56 8.68
CA LYS A 114 -13.20 7.00 9.91
C LYS A 114 -12.40 7.43 11.14
N VAL A 115 -11.07 7.35 11.08
CA VAL A 115 -10.20 7.83 12.17
C VAL A 115 -10.40 9.32 12.41
N TYR A 116 -10.42 10.11 11.34
CA TYR A 116 -10.70 11.55 11.40
C TYR A 116 -12.03 11.86 12.12
N GLN A 117 -13.09 11.14 11.75
CA GLN A 117 -14.43 11.37 12.32
C GLN A 117 -14.48 11.09 13.82
N GLU A 118 -13.86 10.01 14.28
CA GLU A 118 -13.84 9.66 15.71
C GLU A 118 -12.96 10.64 16.51
N LEU A 119 -11.82 11.08 15.99
CA LEU A 119 -11.02 12.15 16.59
C LEU A 119 -11.79 13.47 16.71
N LYS A 120 -12.59 13.84 15.70
CA LYS A 120 -13.42 15.06 15.74
C LYS A 120 -14.55 14.98 16.76
N LYS A 121 -15.04 13.80 17.11
CA LYS A 121 -16.00 13.59 18.20
C LYS A 121 -15.35 13.67 19.59
N GLY A 122 -14.02 13.60 19.69
CA GLY A 122 -13.28 13.50 20.94
C GLY A 122 -13.34 12.12 21.60
N ASP A 123 -13.78 11.09 20.86
CA ASP A 123 -13.81 9.72 21.36
C ASP A 123 -12.48 9.01 21.04
N ILE A 124 -11.55 9.07 22.00
CA ILE A 124 -10.22 8.46 21.84
C ILE A 124 -10.29 6.92 21.76
N ALA A 125 -11.25 6.28 22.43
CA ALA A 125 -11.39 4.82 22.39
C ALA A 125 -11.84 4.35 20.99
N ALA A 126 -12.85 5.01 20.42
CA ALA A 126 -13.31 4.77 19.06
C ALA A 126 -12.21 5.13 18.02
N SER A 127 -11.45 6.21 18.23
CA SER A 127 -10.34 6.62 17.37
C SER A 127 -9.23 5.58 17.34
N ARG A 128 -8.83 5.04 18.51
CA ARG A 128 -7.86 3.94 18.61
C ARG A 128 -8.35 2.68 17.89
N LYS A 129 -9.63 2.34 18.05
CA LYS A 129 -10.24 1.22 17.35
C LYS A 129 -10.26 1.45 15.83
N ALA A 130 -10.60 2.64 15.36
CA ALA A 130 -10.61 2.96 13.94
C ALA A 130 -9.19 2.86 13.34
N VAL A 131 -8.18 3.45 13.99
CA VAL A 131 -6.80 3.40 13.49
C VAL A 131 -6.21 1.98 13.55
N SER A 132 -6.59 1.14 14.52
CA SER A 132 -6.12 -0.25 14.60
C SER A 132 -6.54 -1.12 13.40
N MET A 133 -7.54 -0.69 12.65
CA MET A 133 -7.97 -1.38 11.43
C MET A 133 -7.05 -1.13 10.22
N ILE A 134 -6.19 -0.12 10.31
CA ILE A 134 -5.34 0.32 9.18
C ILE A 134 -3.84 0.33 9.51
N VAL A 135 -3.44 0.06 10.77
CA VAL A 135 -2.03 0.03 11.18
C VAL A 135 -1.66 -1.34 11.74
N GLY A 136 -0.37 -1.70 11.61
CA GLY A 136 0.16 -2.96 12.16
C GLY A 136 0.79 -2.82 13.56
N ARG A 137 0.68 -1.65 14.21
CA ARG A 137 1.23 -1.38 15.55
C ARG A 137 0.14 -1.42 16.63
N ASP A 138 0.58 -1.51 17.90
CA ASP A 138 -0.32 -1.39 19.06
C ASP A 138 -0.90 0.04 19.12
N THR A 139 -2.20 0.16 19.33
CA THR A 139 -2.91 1.46 19.30
C THR A 139 -3.49 1.87 20.65
N GLU A 140 -3.51 0.97 21.61
CA GLU A 140 -4.21 1.16 22.89
C GLU A 140 -3.66 2.31 23.74
N CYS A 141 -2.34 2.59 23.60
CA CYS A 141 -1.66 3.65 24.36
C CYS A 141 -1.50 4.98 23.61
N LEU A 142 -2.03 5.08 22.37
CA LEU A 142 -1.89 6.30 21.58
C LEU A 142 -2.79 7.42 22.13
N ASP A 143 -2.25 8.62 22.26
CA ASP A 143 -3.06 9.84 22.43
C ASP A 143 -3.66 10.30 21.08
N GLU A 144 -4.44 11.36 21.07
CA GLU A 144 -5.08 11.90 19.87
C GLU A 144 -4.05 12.24 18.77
N THR A 145 -2.94 12.84 19.16
CA THR A 145 -1.83 13.16 18.26
C THR A 145 -1.19 11.91 17.69
N GLY A 146 -0.98 10.88 18.52
CA GLY A 146 -0.46 9.59 18.11
C GLY A 146 -1.37 8.86 17.14
N VAL A 147 -2.68 8.90 17.37
CA VAL A 147 -3.69 8.34 16.45
C VAL A 147 -3.68 9.08 15.11
N ALA A 148 -3.66 10.41 15.12
CA ALA A 148 -3.61 11.20 13.90
C ALA A 148 -2.32 10.92 13.10
N LYS A 149 -1.14 10.89 13.76
CA LYS A 149 0.13 10.52 13.13
C LYS A 149 0.06 9.14 12.48
N ALA A 150 -0.44 8.13 13.21
CA ALA A 150 -0.54 6.78 12.69
C ALA A 150 -1.40 6.70 11.42
N ALA A 151 -2.51 7.43 11.38
CA ALA A 151 -3.37 7.51 10.19
C ALA A 151 -2.65 8.20 9.02
N ILE A 152 -1.97 9.33 9.26
CA ILE A 152 -1.21 10.08 8.25
C ILE A 152 -0.08 9.23 7.66
N GLU A 153 0.70 8.55 8.51
CA GLU A 153 1.77 7.63 8.11
C GLU A 153 1.23 6.53 7.20
N THR A 154 0.11 5.91 7.61
CA THR A 154 -0.54 4.86 6.80
C THR A 154 -0.99 5.37 5.43
N VAL A 155 -1.61 6.55 5.36
CA VAL A 155 -2.01 7.16 4.08
C VAL A 155 -0.78 7.47 3.23
N ALA A 156 0.28 8.03 3.81
CA ALA A 156 1.49 8.37 3.09
C ALA A 156 2.20 7.13 2.53
N GLU A 157 2.42 6.09 3.34
CA GLU A 157 3.03 4.83 2.94
C GLU A 157 2.19 4.13 1.86
N ASN A 158 0.88 3.97 2.11
CA ASN A 158 0.00 3.28 1.18
C ASN A 158 -0.35 4.10 -0.08
N THR A 159 -0.01 5.38 -0.15
CA THR A 159 0.01 6.10 -1.43
C THR A 159 0.96 5.40 -2.41
N SER A 160 2.13 4.94 -1.95
CA SER A 160 3.01 4.08 -2.75
C SER A 160 2.41 2.67 -2.91
N ASP A 161 2.23 1.94 -1.82
CA ASP A 161 2.04 0.50 -1.82
C ASP A 161 0.62 0.07 -2.16
N GLY A 162 -0.35 0.92 -1.87
CA GLY A 162 -1.77 0.69 -2.15
C GLY A 162 -2.24 1.22 -3.51
N VAL A 163 -1.53 2.23 -4.07
CA VAL A 163 -2.02 2.95 -5.24
C VAL A 163 -0.98 3.06 -6.36
N ILE A 164 0.14 3.75 -6.14
CA ILE A 164 1.07 4.09 -7.23
C ILE A 164 1.82 2.85 -7.73
N ALA A 165 2.35 2.04 -6.85
CA ALA A 165 3.07 0.83 -7.24
C ALA A 165 2.17 -0.15 -7.99
N PRO A 166 0.99 -0.55 -7.48
CA PRO A 166 0.08 -1.42 -8.24
C PRO A 166 -0.38 -0.80 -9.56
N MET A 167 -0.56 0.52 -9.63
CA MET A 167 -0.90 1.24 -10.86
C MET A 167 0.22 1.11 -11.90
N ILE A 168 1.48 1.32 -11.53
CA ILE A 168 2.64 1.15 -12.42
C ILE A 168 2.74 -0.28 -12.93
N PHE A 169 2.61 -1.29 -12.04
CA PHE A 169 2.65 -2.70 -12.45
C PHE A 169 1.49 -3.04 -13.40
N THR A 170 0.29 -2.49 -13.14
CA THR A 170 -0.86 -2.67 -14.03
C THR A 170 -0.64 -2.00 -15.38
N ALA A 171 -0.06 -0.81 -15.43
CA ALA A 171 0.26 -0.13 -16.69
C ALA A 171 1.26 -0.93 -17.55
N ILE A 172 2.25 -1.61 -16.92
CA ILE A 172 3.29 -2.37 -17.62
C ILE A 172 2.78 -3.71 -18.14
N GLY A 173 1.99 -4.44 -17.37
CA GLY A 173 1.62 -5.82 -17.70
C GLY A 173 0.18 -6.18 -17.37
N GLY A 174 -0.70 -5.18 -17.36
CA GLY A 174 -2.12 -5.37 -17.08
C GLY A 174 -2.37 -5.90 -15.66
N PRO A 175 -3.58 -6.36 -15.38
CA PRO A 175 -3.95 -6.94 -14.10
C PRO A 175 -3.10 -8.14 -13.66
N ILE A 176 -2.43 -8.83 -14.59
CA ILE A 176 -1.55 -9.95 -14.24
C ILE A 176 -0.40 -9.47 -13.37
N LEU A 177 0.33 -8.42 -13.80
CA LEU A 177 1.39 -7.83 -13.00
C LEU A 177 0.85 -7.02 -11.81
N GLY A 178 -0.33 -6.41 -11.93
CA GLY A 178 -1.00 -5.74 -10.83
C GLY A 178 -1.31 -6.69 -9.67
N PHE A 179 -1.90 -7.85 -9.92
CA PHE A 179 -2.17 -8.85 -8.89
C PHE A 179 -0.92 -9.57 -8.42
N PHE A 180 0.10 -9.75 -9.28
CA PHE A 180 1.41 -10.20 -8.81
C PHE A 180 1.95 -9.26 -7.74
N TYR A 181 1.96 -7.96 -7.99
CA TYR A 181 2.38 -6.96 -7.02
C TYR A 181 1.54 -7.02 -5.74
N LYS A 182 0.22 -7.04 -5.85
CA LYS A 182 -0.69 -7.13 -4.68
C LYS A 182 -0.47 -8.41 -3.87
N ALA A 183 -0.15 -9.53 -4.51
CA ALA A 183 0.16 -10.77 -3.80
C ALA A 183 1.48 -10.64 -3.01
N VAL A 184 2.52 -10.01 -3.59
CA VAL A 184 3.77 -9.73 -2.89
C VAL A 184 3.52 -8.86 -1.65
N ASN A 185 2.86 -7.74 -1.83
CA ASN A 185 2.56 -6.79 -0.77
C ASN A 185 1.65 -7.40 0.33
N THR A 186 0.66 -8.22 -0.05
CA THR A 186 -0.19 -8.92 0.91
C THR A 186 0.59 -9.96 1.72
N MET A 187 1.51 -10.70 1.10
CA MET A 187 2.37 -11.64 1.83
C MET A 187 3.25 -10.93 2.85
N ASP A 188 3.88 -9.81 2.47
CA ASP A 188 4.67 -9.03 3.42
C ASP A 188 3.82 -8.53 4.60
N SER A 189 2.67 -7.94 4.31
CA SER A 189 1.74 -7.44 5.33
C SER A 189 1.23 -8.53 6.29
N MET A 190 1.17 -9.80 5.86
CA MET A 190 0.66 -10.89 6.68
C MET A 190 1.74 -11.69 7.40
N VAL A 191 2.89 -11.90 6.78
CA VAL A 191 3.94 -12.79 7.30
C VAL A 191 5.33 -12.16 7.32
N GLY A 192 5.52 -10.92 6.83
CA GLY A 192 6.81 -10.23 6.76
C GLY A 192 7.33 -9.67 8.10
N TYR A 193 6.60 -9.83 9.19
CA TYR A 193 6.98 -9.29 10.50
C TYR A 193 8.26 -9.93 11.06
N LYS A 194 9.13 -9.09 11.67
CA LYS A 194 10.36 -9.53 12.36
C LYS A 194 10.08 -9.94 13.81
N ASN A 195 9.12 -10.86 14.01
CA ASN A 195 8.83 -11.47 15.31
C ASN A 195 9.26 -12.94 15.35
N ASP A 196 9.20 -13.57 16.51
CA ASP A 196 9.64 -14.95 16.73
C ASP A 196 8.96 -15.97 15.80
N ARG A 197 7.74 -15.68 15.34
CA ARG A 197 6.99 -16.56 14.44
C ARG A 197 7.45 -16.45 12.99
N TYR A 198 7.73 -15.25 12.51
CA TYR A 198 7.94 -15.00 11.07
C TYR A 198 9.37 -14.61 10.68
N LEU A 199 10.28 -14.48 11.65
CA LEU A 199 11.64 -14.00 11.41
C LEU A 199 12.37 -14.71 10.26
N TYR A 200 12.20 -16.03 10.18
CA TYR A 200 12.78 -16.86 9.11
C TYR A 200 11.76 -17.19 8.03
N PHE A 201 10.55 -17.54 8.41
CA PHE A 201 9.48 -17.90 7.49
C PHE A 201 9.08 -16.76 6.56
N GLY A 202 8.85 -15.56 7.09
CA GLY A 202 8.43 -14.38 6.33
C GLY A 202 9.55 -13.68 5.57
N ARG A 203 10.80 -14.05 5.82
CA ARG A 203 11.98 -13.36 5.27
C ARG A 203 11.99 -13.24 3.74
N THR A 204 11.52 -14.28 3.04
CA THR A 204 11.46 -14.27 1.57
C THR A 204 10.39 -13.30 1.08
N ALA A 205 9.21 -13.26 1.71
CA ALA A 205 8.13 -12.33 1.39
C ALA A 205 8.58 -10.88 1.60
N ALA A 206 9.14 -10.56 2.77
CA ALA A 206 9.62 -9.22 3.10
C ALA A 206 10.72 -8.72 2.15
N LYS A 207 11.71 -9.57 1.83
CA LYS A 207 12.77 -9.20 0.88
C LYS A 207 12.24 -8.99 -0.54
N LEU A 208 11.29 -9.80 -0.97
CA LEU A 208 10.67 -9.67 -2.29
C LEU A 208 9.89 -8.36 -2.38
N ASP A 209 9.12 -8.02 -1.34
CA ASP A 209 8.42 -6.74 -1.25
C ASP A 209 9.38 -5.55 -1.30
N ASP A 210 10.46 -5.59 -0.52
CA ASP A 210 11.50 -4.55 -0.56
C ASP A 210 12.08 -4.34 -1.99
N ILE A 211 12.29 -5.41 -2.75
CA ILE A 211 12.81 -5.36 -4.12
C ILE A 211 11.75 -4.81 -5.08
N VAL A 212 10.54 -5.33 -5.02
CA VAL A 212 9.45 -4.98 -5.94
C VAL A 212 9.02 -3.53 -5.74
N ASN A 213 9.01 -3.03 -4.51
CA ASN A 213 8.70 -1.65 -4.17
C ASN A 213 9.85 -0.66 -4.38
N TYR A 214 11.08 -1.13 -4.63
CA TYR A 214 12.25 -0.24 -4.66
C TYR A 214 12.12 0.92 -5.65
N ILE A 215 11.76 0.66 -6.89
CA ILE A 215 11.55 1.69 -7.92
C ILE A 215 10.22 2.42 -7.73
N PRO A 216 9.07 1.73 -7.56
CA PRO A 216 7.79 2.41 -7.37
C PRO A 216 7.76 3.40 -6.22
N ALA A 217 8.32 3.07 -5.05
CA ALA A 217 8.34 3.97 -3.90
C ALA A 217 9.06 5.30 -4.19
N ARG A 218 10.13 5.27 -4.98
CA ARG A 218 10.86 6.48 -5.39
C ARG A 218 10.08 7.30 -6.41
N ILE A 219 9.44 6.64 -7.37
CA ILE A 219 8.53 7.29 -8.31
C ILE A 219 7.36 7.93 -7.55
N SER A 220 6.75 7.19 -6.61
CA SER A 220 5.67 7.69 -5.75
C SER A 220 6.07 8.96 -5.01
N ALA A 221 7.25 8.96 -4.38
CA ALA A 221 7.76 10.13 -3.66
C ALA A 221 7.98 11.32 -4.58
N LEU A 222 8.56 11.13 -5.77
CA LEU A 222 8.76 12.20 -6.74
C LEU A 222 7.44 12.79 -7.23
N LEU A 223 6.47 11.92 -7.56
CA LEU A 223 5.13 12.36 -7.97
C LEU A 223 4.41 13.11 -6.85
N MET A 224 4.57 12.64 -5.60
CA MET A 224 4.00 13.30 -4.43
C MET A 224 4.62 14.69 -4.20
N VAL A 225 5.94 14.85 -4.37
CA VAL A 225 6.58 16.19 -4.32
C VAL A 225 6.02 17.12 -5.41
N ILE A 226 5.88 16.61 -6.64
CA ILE A 226 5.29 17.41 -7.74
C ILE A 226 3.84 17.79 -7.39
N SER A 227 3.06 16.87 -6.85
CA SER A 227 1.68 17.10 -6.45
C SER A 227 1.54 18.20 -5.39
N CYS A 228 2.52 18.38 -4.49
CA CYS A 228 2.51 19.44 -3.49
C CYS A 228 2.39 20.84 -4.11
N PHE A 229 2.91 21.07 -5.31
CA PHE A 229 2.83 22.37 -5.99
C PHE A 229 1.44 22.70 -6.54
N PHE A 230 0.55 21.70 -6.62
CA PHE A 230 -0.81 21.83 -7.17
C PHE A 230 -1.90 21.63 -6.11
N CYS A 231 -1.57 21.06 -4.94
CA CYS A 231 -2.54 20.73 -3.88
C CYS A 231 -3.04 21.94 -3.07
N GLY A 232 -2.42 23.12 -3.26
CA GLY A 232 -2.80 24.34 -2.55
C GLY A 232 -1.72 24.84 -1.59
N LYS A 233 -1.97 26.03 -0.98
CA LYS A 233 -1.01 26.75 -0.16
C LYS A 233 -0.64 26.08 1.17
N GLU A 234 -1.38 25.05 1.56
CA GLU A 234 -1.14 24.26 2.77
C GLU A 234 0.05 23.28 2.62
N PHE A 235 0.54 23.10 1.39
CA PHE A 235 1.62 22.17 1.06
C PHE A 235 2.86 22.90 0.60
N ASP A 236 3.99 22.62 1.24
CA ASP A 236 5.28 23.16 0.85
C ASP A 236 6.10 22.12 0.06
N GLY A 237 6.05 22.22 -1.27
CA GLY A 237 6.79 21.30 -2.15
C GLY A 237 8.31 21.43 -2.06
N LYS A 238 8.86 22.61 -1.70
CA LYS A 238 10.30 22.80 -1.51
C LYS A 238 10.77 22.09 -0.25
N ARG A 239 10.02 22.24 0.84
CA ARG A 239 10.31 21.56 2.10
C ARG A 239 10.08 20.04 1.95
N ALA A 240 9.02 19.60 1.28
CA ALA A 240 8.79 18.21 0.94
C ALA A 240 10.01 17.57 0.26
N TRP A 241 10.57 18.26 -0.74
CA TRP A 241 11.80 17.81 -1.41
C TRP A 241 13.02 17.80 -0.51
N TYR A 242 13.18 18.79 0.36
CA TYR A 242 14.28 18.86 1.32
C TYR A 242 14.23 17.69 2.31
N ILE A 243 13.08 17.49 2.96
CA ILE A 243 12.87 16.39 3.93
C ILE A 243 13.00 15.04 3.26
N PHE A 244 12.42 14.85 2.06
CA PHE A 244 12.61 13.63 1.28
C PHE A 244 14.10 13.29 1.09
N LYS A 245 14.93 14.23 0.69
CA LYS A 245 16.37 13.97 0.51
C LYS A 245 17.08 13.61 1.82
N ARG A 246 16.68 14.21 2.93
CA ARG A 246 17.29 14.01 4.24
C ARG A 246 16.84 12.72 4.92
N ASP A 247 15.51 12.45 4.93
CA ASP A 247 14.91 11.46 5.84
C ASP A 247 14.38 10.20 5.15
N ARG A 248 14.41 10.10 3.83
CA ARG A 248 13.85 8.96 3.08
C ARG A 248 14.39 7.57 3.43
N TYR A 249 15.40 7.48 4.26
CA TYR A 249 15.98 6.22 4.75
C TYR A 249 15.77 6.04 6.25
N ASN A 250 15.01 6.90 6.91
CA ASN A 250 14.72 6.83 8.33
C ASN A 250 13.62 5.81 8.66
N HIS A 251 13.65 4.65 8.02
CA HIS A 251 12.75 3.53 8.27
C HIS A 251 13.46 2.19 8.10
N ALA A 252 12.93 1.14 8.76
CA ALA A 252 13.49 -0.22 8.66
C ALA A 252 13.31 -0.85 7.26
N SER A 253 12.22 -0.51 6.54
CA SER A 253 12.07 -0.78 5.12
C SER A 253 12.73 0.35 4.31
N PRO A 254 13.42 0.03 3.20
CA PRO A 254 14.03 1.04 2.33
C PRO A 254 13.00 1.86 1.54
N ASN A 255 11.72 1.51 1.63
CA ASN A 255 10.63 2.02 0.80
C ASN A 255 9.63 2.90 1.55
N SER A 256 9.25 2.55 2.77
CA SER A 256 8.17 3.23 3.53
C SER A 256 8.44 4.72 3.76
N ALA A 257 9.65 5.07 4.20
CA ALA A 257 10.00 6.47 4.44
C ALA A 257 10.06 7.35 3.17
N GLN A 258 9.98 6.80 1.96
CA GLN A 258 10.05 7.59 0.73
C GLN A 258 8.88 8.58 0.66
N THR A 259 7.66 8.10 0.79
CA THR A 259 6.44 8.92 0.75
C THR A 259 6.11 9.57 2.09
N GLU A 260 6.43 8.91 3.22
CA GLU A 260 6.27 9.51 4.55
C GLU A 260 7.11 10.79 4.71
N ALA A 261 8.36 10.78 4.23
CA ALA A 261 9.23 11.96 4.29
C ALA A 261 8.69 13.13 3.44
N VAL A 262 8.14 12.82 2.27
CA VAL A 262 7.47 13.84 1.44
C VAL A 262 6.27 14.43 2.17
N CYS A 263 5.40 13.59 2.72
CA CYS A 263 4.20 14.01 3.44
C CYS A 263 4.55 14.86 4.67
N ALA A 264 5.51 14.40 5.49
CA ALA A 264 6.00 15.13 6.66
C ALA A 264 6.53 16.52 6.28
N GLY A 265 7.37 16.59 5.25
CA GLY A 265 7.91 17.84 4.74
C GLY A 265 6.85 18.75 4.14
N ALA A 266 5.93 18.22 3.35
CA ALA A 266 4.84 18.98 2.73
C ALA A 266 3.95 19.67 3.77
N LEU A 267 3.67 18.99 4.89
CA LEU A 267 2.79 19.47 5.95
C LEU A 267 3.52 20.23 7.09
N GLY A 268 4.86 20.19 7.15
CA GLY A 268 5.64 20.77 8.24
C GLY A 268 5.43 20.09 9.59
N ILE A 269 5.27 18.80 9.57
CA ILE A 269 5.01 17.98 10.75
C ILE A 269 6.09 16.91 10.91
N ARG A 270 6.21 16.39 12.13
CA ARG A 270 7.12 15.29 12.45
C ARG A 270 6.34 14.00 12.63
N LEU A 271 6.66 13.00 11.82
CA LEU A 271 6.11 11.67 11.81
C LEU A 271 7.09 10.64 12.39
N ALA A 272 6.71 9.37 12.43
CA ALA A 272 7.46 8.24 12.94
C ALA A 272 7.87 8.43 14.42
N GLY A 273 9.07 7.95 14.82
CA GLY A 273 9.49 7.85 16.21
C GLY A 273 9.12 6.50 16.83
N ASN A 274 9.33 6.37 18.13
CA ASN A 274 9.11 5.12 18.84
C ASN A 274 7.65 4.63 18.72
N ALA A 275 7.47 3.33 18.49
CA ALA A 275 6.16 2.71 18.38
C ALA A 275 6.13 1.36 19.10
N SER A 276 4.97 0.97 19.63
CA SER A 276 4.77 -0.34 20.25
C SER A 276 4.32 -1.36 19.23
N TYR A 277 4.94 -2.52 19.24
CA TYR A 277 4.58 -3.68 18.44
C TYR A 277 4.57 -4.93 19.34
N PHE A 278 3.42 -5.57 19.46
CA PHE A 278 3.25 -6.77 20.30
C PHE A 278 3.71 -6.54 21.75
N GLY A 279 3.40 -5.37 22.32
CA GLY A 279 3.78 -4.97 23.67
C GLY A 279 5.26 -4.57 23.86
N LYS A 280 6.06 -4.51 22.79
CA LYS A 280 7.46 -4.09 22.83
C LYS A 280 7.64 -2.75 22.12
N ILE A 281 8.36 -1.82 22.78
CA ILE A 281 8.72 -0.55 22.17
C ILE A 281 9.87 -0.79 21.18
N VAL A 282 9.65 -0.35 19.94
CA VAL A 282 10.65 -0.35 18.87
C VAL A 282 11.08 1.09 18.65
N GLU A 283 12.36 1.36 18.88
CA GLU A 283 12.95 2.66 18.59
C GLU A 283 13.07 2.89 17.10
N LYS A 284 12.55 4.01 16.63
CA LYS A 284 12.60 4.43 15.23
C LYS A 284 13.04 5.88 15.14
N PRO A 285 13.84 6.26 14.14
CA PRO A 285 14.13 7.66 13.88
C PRO A 285 12.86 8.42 13.53
N TYR A 286 12.87 9.73 13.81
CA TYR A 286 11.81 10.62 13.33
C TYR A 286 11.98 10.94 11.86
N ILE A 287 10.87 11.30 11.22
CA ILE A 287 10.77 11.74 9.82
C ILE A 287 10.15 13.14 9.81
N GLY A 288 10.82 14.10 9.18
CA GLY A 288 10.38 15.51 9.15
C GLY A 288 10.71 16.28 10.41
N ASP A 289 10.34 17.54 10.39
CA ASP A 289 10.56 18.51 11.46
C ASP A 289 9.23 18.94 12.09
N ALA A 290 9.21 19.18 13.41
CA ALA A 290 8.00 19.65 14.09
C ALA A 290 7.91 21.20 13.99
N GLU A 291 7.68 21.74 12.79
CA GLU A 291 7.47 23.16 12.62
C GLU A 291 6.12 23.61 13.19
N ARG A 292 5.17 22.70 13.21
CA ARG A 292 3.89 22.84 13.89
C ARG A 292 3.45 21.51 14.50
N ALA A 293 2.49 21.59 15.40
CA ALA A 293 1.84 20.40 15.93
C ALA A 293 1.04 19.66 14.84
N VAL A 294 0.94 18.34 14.97
CA VAL A 294 0.05 17.54 14.14
C VAL A 294 -1.40 17.81 14.54
N GLU A 295 -2.24 18.06 13.57
CA GLU A 295 -3.67 18.32 13.71
C GLU A 295 -4.48 17.18 13.13
N THR A 296 -5.70 16.98 13.62
CA THR A 296 -6.64 16.01 13.05
C THR A 296 -6.91 16.28 11.56
N GLU A 297 -6.91 17.58 11.14
CA GLU A 297 -7.10 18.00 9.75
C GLU A 297 -5.97 17.51 8.81
N ASP A 298 -4.81 17.12 9.35
CA ASP A 298 -3.72 16.60 8.53
C ASP A 298 -4.05 15.26 7.89
N ILE A 299 -4.98 14.51 8.44
CA ILE A 299 -5.52 13.30 7.80
C ILE A 299 -6.16 13.67 6.44
N LYS A 300 -7.01 14.71 6.40
CA LYS A 300 -7.60 15.18 5.14
C LYS A 300 -6.55 15.76 4.17
N ARG A 301 -5.53 16.42 4.71
CA ARG A 301 -4.43 16.95 3.88
C ARG A 301 -3.65 15.79 3.26
N ALA A 302 -3.35 14.74 4.02
CA ALA A 302 -2.71 13.52 3.51
C ALA A 302 -3.56 12.84 2.41
N ASP A 303 -4.88 12.71 2.62
CA ASP A 303 -5.81 12.19 1.61
C ASP A 303 -5.85 13.03 0.33
N ARG A 304 -5.79 14.37 0.46
CA ARG A 304 -5.71 15.26 -0.71
C ARG A 304 -4.44 15.03 -1.50
N LEU A 305 -3.32 14.86 -0.81
CA LEU A 305 -2.03 14.58 -1.42
C LEU A 305 -2.01 13.21 -2.10
N LEU A 306 -2.59 12.18 -1.47
CA LEU A 306 -2.83 10.86 -2.04
C LEU A 306 -3.57 10.96 -3.38
N TYR A 307 -4.73 11.63 -3.42
CA TYR A 307 -5.54 11.75 -4.63
C TYR A 307 -4.81 12.50 -5.75
N ALA A 308 -4.15 13.61 -5.43
CA ALA A 308 -3.39 14.37 -6.42
C ALA A 308 -2.25 13.53 -7.00
N THR A 309 -1.56 12.76 -6.16
CA THR A 309 -0.47 11.87 -6.59
C THR A 309 -1.00 10.73 -7.47
N ALA A 310 -2.14 10.15 -7.11
CA ALA A 310 -2.79 9.09 -7.88
C ALA A 310 -3.24 9.58 -9.27
N ILE A 311 -3.90 10.73 -9.34
CA ILE A 311 -4.35 11.33 -10.61
C ILE A 311 -3.14 11.67 -11.50
N LEU A 312 -2.08 12.22 -10.93
CA LEU A 312 -0.86 12.53 -11.68
C LEU A 312 -0.19 11.27 -12.23
N CYS A 313 -0.10 10.21 -11.43
CA CYS A 313 0.46 8.93 -11.86
C CYS A 313 -0.36 8.31 -12.98
N GLU A 314 -1.69 8.25 -12.84
CA GLU A 314 -2.58 7.73 -13.87
C GLU A 314 -2.44 8.48 -15.19
N ALA A 315 -2.43 9.82 -15.13
CA ALA A 315 -2.25 10.66 -16.32
C ALA A 315 -0.92 10.36 -17.03
N ILE A 316 0.17 10.15 -16.27
CA ILE A 316 1.48 9.80 -16.83
C ILE A 316 1.43 8.38 -17.44
N CYS A 317 0.88 7.40 -16.75
CA CYS A 317 0.75 6.03 -17.24
C CYS A 317 -0.05 5.98 -18.55
N LEU A 318 -1.20 6.63 -18.60
CA LEU A 318 -2.02 6.72 -19.81
C LEU A 318 -1.30 7.44 -20.96
N SER A 319 -0.58 8.52 -20.66
CA SER A 319 0.20 9.25 -21.67
C SER A 319 1.32 8.39 -22.24
N VAL A 320 2.05 7.66 -21.40
CA VAL A 320 3.11 6.75 -21.86
C VAL A 320 2.53 5.62 -22.73
N LEU A 321 1.44 4.99 -22.29
CA LEU A 321 0.77 3.94 -23.05
C LEU A 321 0.24 4.46 -24.40
N TRP A 322 -0.29 5.69 -24.43
CA TRP A 322 -0.75 6.32 -25.65
C TRP A 322 0.39 6.62 -26.63
N ILE A 323 1.53 7.11 -26.13
CA ILE A 323 2.72 7.32 -26.97
C ILE A 323 3.23 6.00 -27.54
N ILE A 324 3.27 4.93 -26.75
CA ILE A 324 3.65 3.59 -27.21
C ILE A 324 2.68 3.11 -28.31
N LEU A 325 1.37 3.32 -28.13
CA LEU A 325 0.37 2.97 -29.15
C LEU A 325 0.56 3.72 -30.48
N LEU A 326 1.01 4.97 -30.44
CA LEU A 326 1.23 5.78 -31.64
C LEU A 326 2.51 5.38 -32.41
N ILE A 327 3.47 4.76 -31.73
CA ILE A 327 4.76 4.36 -32.33
C ILE A 327 4.71 2.90 -32.81
N SER A 328 3.80 2.07 -32.27
CA SER A 328 3.65 0.65 -32.62
C SER A 328 2.74 0.43 -33.84
#